data_714d97e1f90741d452f2a120ac9c3a30
#
_entry.id   714d97e1f90741d452f2a120ac9c3a30
#
_cell.length_a   1.000
_cell.length_b   1.000
_cell.length_c   1.000
_cell.angle_alpha   90.00
_cell.angle_beta   90.00
_cell.angle_gamma   90.00
#
_symmetry.space_group_name_H-M   'P 1'
#
loop_
_entity.id
_entity.type
_entity.pdbx_description
1 polymer ?
#
loop_
_entity_poly.entity_id
_entity_poly.type
_entity_poly.pdbx_seq_one_letter_code
_entity_poly.pdbx_strand_id
1 'polypeptide(L)'
;MSNDPKGQSWPAQTHGLNFYTRDNNLQRFLQRSAPAMLARREKALEDFGAFCGGELDDRAAYSDRIHPPVLKQEVTDPIHPNERKGHVYLNPRYEAAQQEMYRRGFLAACFDQIVPEPHILPFVVQYMVCQSDIATGCPFAMTHPVALLIDRYAPPTVKARFLPGILRTDGHTPIGGTWATEKHSGSDIGNSKTRAVDQGDGTVRLHGENWFTSAIGFAQFLTIKTARPDGAAAGSKGLGLYLVPSHIDPDWMVANDYDVVHLKEKVGTRGLPTGEVKLTGTTAYELAPAGVGLKMMMEALSCSRVHNGMAAAGTMRRALMESLCWASHRAPFGKLLAEQPMVQKRILDIQTEWLAGSALAFEAARSFDAAQPPTQTDDTQKPWARIATALAKYKTAEQAVWCTRKALELVGGNGYTEEYPVARQFRDAQVTTVWEGPEQIQALELMRMLIQDKGGHAYLERLAAINAALPDAMKAESDRLLTLSGEMSCALQNLAQHPAAALQAADEYLQRLADVLAYALLCEEGAWEIVHCNDAEKALFAARFYDRTFIHTICPSLAPPLLQKEFARVVSGEGFAPALYMKPTPLQTG
;
A
#
# COMPACT_ATOMS: atom_id res chain seq x y z
N MET A 1 -11.05 34.98 -2.54
CA MET A 1 -10.37 33.98 -1.69
C MET A 1 -11.27 33.74 -0.50
N SER A 2 -12.08 32.69 -0.52
CA SER A 2 -12.92 32.34 0.63
C SER A 2 -11.99 31.74 1.71
N ASN A 3 -12.01 32.31 2.88
CA ASN A 3 -11.40 31.73 4.05
C ASN A 3 -12.15 30.42 4.34
N ASP A 4 -11.45 29.27 4.27
CA ASP A 4 -11.85 28.03 4.90
C ASP A 4 -12.34 28.35 6.33
N PRO A 5 -13.43 27.77 6.86
CA PRO A 5 -13.82 27.93 8.25
C PRO A 5 -12.72 27.60 9.25
N LYS A 6 -11.68 26.86 8.81
CA LYS A 6 -10.41 26.65 9.50
C LYS A 6 -9.29 27.59 9.03
N GLY A 7 -9.55 28.51 8.12
CA GLY A 7 -8.63 29.59 7.71
C GLY A 7 -7.42 29.16 6.87
N GLN A 8 -7.42 28.00 6.25
CA GLN A 8 -6.24 27.47 5.57
C GLN A 8 -6.42 27.38 4.05
N SER A 9 -5.99 28.40 3.32
CA SER A 9 -5.81 28.32 1.85
C SER A 9 -4.71 27.32 1.48
N TRP A 10 -4.74 26.77 0.25
CA TRP A 10 -3.65 25.95 -0.28
C TRP A 10 -2.40 26.83 -0.46
N PRO A 11 -1.22 26.43 0.08
CA PRO A 11 0.04 27.14 -0.15
C PRO A 11 0.55 26.87 -1.57
N ALA A 12 1.61 27.59 -1.96
CA ALA A 12 2.23 27.43 -3.28
C ALA A 12 2.91 26.07 -3.49
N GLN A 13 3.22 25.36 -2.41
CA GLN A 13 3.87 24.05 -2.41
C GLN A 13 3.30 23.17 -1.30
N THR A 14 3.44 21.87 -1.45
CA THR A 14 2.99 20.89 -0.46
C THR A 14 3.97 20.69 0.69
N HIS A 15 5.25 21.05 0.48
CA HIS A 15 6.29 20.92 1.49
C HIS A 15 5.92 21.67 2.79
N GLY A 16 6.09 21.00 3.92
CA GLY A 16 5.74 21.55 5.23
C GLY A 16 4.26 21.39 5.63
N LEU A 17 3.40 20.86 4.74
CA LEU A 17 2.03 20.52 5.11
C LEU A 17 2.01 19.33 6.07
N ASN A 18 1.11 19.36 7.03
CA ASN A 18 0.86 18.20 7.87
C ASN A 18 -0.07 17.22 7.14
N PHE A 19 0.42 16.04 6.81
CA PHE A 19 -0.32 15.05 6.01
C PHE A 19 -1.42 14.32 6.79
N TYR A 20 -1.48 14.47 8.10
CA TYR A 20 -2.58 13.99 8.93
C TYR A 20 -3.69 15.04 9.05
N THR A 21 -3.37 16.27 9.49
CA THR A 21 -4.37 17.30 9.78
C THR A 21 -5.05 17.85 8.52
N ARG A 22 -4.41 17.69 7.35
CA ARG A 22 -4.94 18.06 6.03
C ARG A 22 -5.71 16.93 5.33
N ASP A 23 -5.93 15.79 6.00
CA ASP A 23 -6.60 14.63 5.40
C ASP A 23 -7.84 14.21 6.20
N ASN A 24 -8.95 14.89 5.93
CA ASN A 24 -10.25 14.56 6.54
C ASN A 24 -10.70 13.12 6.20
N ASN A 25 -10.33 12.60 5.02
CA ASN A 25 -10.68 11.24 4.63
C ASN A 25 -10.03 10.20 5.55
N LEU A 26 -8.72 10.35 5.83
CA LEU A 26 -8.00 9.50 6.77
C LEU A 26 -8.55 9.62 8.21
N GLN A 27 -8.82 10.85 8.68
CA GLN A 27 -9.36 11.08 10.02
C GLN A 27 -10.73 10.42 10.19
N ARG A 28 -11.63 10.57 9.22
CA ARG A 28 -12.98 9.95 9.23
C ARG A 28 -12.89 8.41 9.17
N PHE A 29 -11.97 7.88 8.37
CA PHE A 29 -11.70 6.44 8.38
C PHE A 29 -11.31 5.94 9.78
N LEU A 30 -10.40 6.63 10.47
CA LEU A 30 -9.96 6.27 11.82
C LEU A 30 -11.08 6.42 12.86
N GLN A 31 -11.87 7.49 12.78
CA GLN A 31 -13.04 7.70 13.65
C GLN A 31 -14.04 6.55 13.53
N ARG A 32 -14.25 6.04 12.31
CA ARG A 32 -15.16 4.93 12.05
C ARG A 32 -14.60 3.56 12.41
N SER A 33 -13.33 3.31 12.09
CA SER A 33 -12.76 1.97 12.11
C SER A 33 -11.93 1.65 13.35
N ALA A 34 -11.34 2.65 14.00
CA ALA A 34 -10.44 2.46 15.14
C ALA A 34 -10.53 3.62 16.17
N PRO A 35 -11.74 4.00 16.65
CA PRO A 35 -11.91 5.19 17.51
C PRO A 35 -11.12 5.11 18.81
N ALA A 36 -11.00 3.94 19.43
CA ALA A 36 -10.24 3.76 20.68
C ALA A 36 -8.73 3.94 20.46
N MET A 37 -8.18 3.42 19.36
CA MET A 37 -6.79 3.67 18.95
C MET A 37 -6.57 5.15 18.65
N LEU A 38 -7.48 5.76 17.90
CA LEU A 38 -7.41 7.18 17.55
C LEU A 38 -7.32 8.04 18.81
N ALA A 39 -8.18 7.80 19.80
CA ALA A 39 -8.15 8.54 21.06
C ALA A 39 -6.80 8.46 21.80
N ARG A 40 -6.08 7.33 21.68
CA ARG A 40 -4.75 7.16 22.28
C ARG A 40 -3.61 7.73 21.45
N ARG A 41 -3.75 7.75 20.12
CA ARG A 41 -2.63 7.99 19.19
C ARG A 41 -2.77 9.26 18.34
N GLU A 42 -3.86 10.00 18.44
CA GLU A 42 -4.15 11.15 17.58
C GLU A 42 -3.01 12.16 17.55
N LYS A 43 -2.50 12.55 18.73
CA LYS A 43 -1.37 13.47 18.81
C LYS A 43 -0.10 12.92 18.16
N ALA A 44 0.20 11.64 18.33
CA ALA A 44 1.34 11.00 17.70
C ALA A 44 1.18 10.92 16.16
N LEU A 45 -0.04 10.69 15.67
CA LEU A 45 -0.35 10.70 14.23
C LEU A 45 -0.24 12.11 13.65
N GLU A 46 -0.69 13.13 14.38
CA GLU A 46 -0.52 14.54 13.99
C GLU A 46 0.96 14.93 13.87
N ASP A 47 1.77 14.61 14.89
CA ASP A 47 3.21 14.88 14.89
C ASP A 47 3.93 14.10 13.78
N PHE A 48 3.47 12.89 13.50
CA PHE A 48 4.00 12.09 12.39
C PHE A 48 3.58 12.63 11.01
N GLY A 49 2.36 13.13 10.87
CA GLY A 49 1.91 13.78 9.64
C GLY A 49 2.74 15.03 9.31
N ALA A 50 3.15 15.80 10.33
CA ALA A 50 4.06 16.94 10.14
C ALA A 50 5.47 16.49 9.71
N PHE A 51 6.00 15.42 10.33
CA PHE A 51 7.26 14.81 9.91
C PHE A 51 7.22 14.33 8.46
N CYS A 52 6.14 13.65 8.05
CA CYS A 52 5.99 13.16 6.68
C CYS A 52 6.00 14.30 5.66
N GLY A 53 5.25 15.37 5.89
CA GLY A 53 5.15 16.46 4.92
C GLY A 53 6.33 17.45 4.92
N GLY A 54 7.21 17.35 5.91
CA GLY A 54 8.40 18.21 6.05
C GLY A 54 9.69 17.42 5.91
N GLU A 55 10.26 17.02 7.04
CA GLU A 55 11.61 16.43 7.11
C GLU A 55 11.75 15.15 6.28
N LEU A 56 10.74 14.27 6.27
CA LEU A 56 10.77 13.07 5.44
C LEU A 56 10.80 13.40 3.94
N ASP A 57 10.02 14.39 3.50
CA ASP A 57 9.98 14.79 2.09
C ASP A 57 11.34 15.35 1.61
N ASP A 58 12.02 16.14 2.45
CA ASP A 58 13.38 16.62 2.19
C ASP A 58 14.40 15.47 2.08
N ARG A 59 14.35 14.54 3.04
CA ARG A 59 15.24 13.37 3.07
C ARG A 59 15.05 12.48 1.84
N ALA A 60 13.78 12.27 1.45
CA ALA A 60 13.40 11.48 0.29
C ALA A 60 13.92 12.11 -1.02
N ALA A 61 13.70 13.41 -1.23
CA ALA A 61 14.18 14.12 -2.41
C ALA A 61 15.73 14.07 -2.51
N TYR A 62 16.42 14.20 -1.38
CA TYR A 62 17.87 14.10 -1.33
C TYR A 62 18.37 12.69 -1.67
N SER A 63 17.72 11.65 -1.13
CA SER A 63 18.10 10.24 -1.34
C SER A 63 17.85 9.78 -2.77
N ASP A 64 16.78 10.26 -3.39
CA ASP A 64 16.46 9.91 -4.79
C ASP A 64 17.40 10.57 -5.80
N ARG A 65 17.69 11.87 -5.62
CA ARG A 65 18.39 12.68 -6.63
C ARG A 65 19.89 12.82 -6.41
N ILE A 66 20.30 13.02 -5.15
CA ILE A 66 21.66 13.49 -4.84
C ILE A 66 22.54 12.34 -4.39
N HIS A 67 22.00 11.45 -3.56
CA HIS A 67 22.80 10.41 -2.93
C HIS A 67 22.03 9.08 -2.87
N PRO A 68 21.78 8.43 -4.01
CA PRO A 68 21.23 7.07 -4.02
C PRO A 68 22.25 6.08 -3.42
N PRO A 69 21.82 4.87 -3.00
CA PRO A 69 22.71 3.84 -2.47
C PRO A 69 23.77 3.43 -3.50
N VAL A 70 24.98 3.16 -3.01
CA VAL A 70 26.13 2.81 -3.85
C VAL A 70 26.74 1.47 -3.39
N LEU A 71 26.98 0.56 -4.34
CA LEU A 71 27.72 -0.69 -4.10
C LEU A 71 29.21 -0.48 -4.42
N LYS A 72 30.07 -0.88 -3.49
CA LYS A 72 31.53 -0.99 -3.70
C LYS A 72 31.98 -2.42 -3.46
N GLN A 73 32.88 -2.89 -4.30
CA GLN A 73 33.55 -4.18 -4.11
C GLN A 73 34.83 -3.95 -3.29
N GLU A 74 34.85 -4.49 -2.09
CA GLU A 74 35.98 -4.32 -1.16
C GLU A 74 36.81 -5.61 -1.09
N VAL A 75 38.11 -5.45 -0.99
CA VAL A 75 39.06 -6.58 -0.78
C VAL A 75 38.89 -7.04 0.66
N THR A 76 38.48 -8.31 0.83
CA THR A 76 38.29 -8.91 2.15
C THR A 76 39.55 -9.52 2.73
N ASP A 77 40.48 -9.96 1.87
CA ASP A 77 41.78 -10.47 2.26
C ASP A 77 42.88 -9.76 1.46
N PRO A 78 43.76 -8.96 2.09
CA PRO A 78 44.86 -8.27 1.41
C PRO A 78 45.90 -9.22 0.76
N ILE A 79 45.97 -10.47 1.25
CA ILE A 79 46.88 -11.48 0.69
C ILE A 79 46.27 -12.12 -0.57
N HIS A 80 44.96 -12.16 -0.63
CA HIS A 80 44.17 -12.68 -1.76
C HIS A 80 43.33 -11.57 -2.39
N PRO A 81 43.92 -10.59 -3.10
CA PRO A 81 43.22 -9.36 -3.53
C PRO A 81 42.09 -9.60 -4.55
N ASN A 82 41.97 -10.80 -5.07
CA ASN A 82 40.84 -11.21 -5.93
C ASN A 82 39.57 -11.58 -5.13
N GLU A 83 39.72 -11.83 -3.83
CA GLU A 83 38.59 -12.06 -2.95
C GLU A 83 37.98 -10.71 -2.55
N ARG A 84 36.78 -10.46 -3.07
CA ARG A 84 36.06 -9.21 -2.84
C ARG A 84 34.67 -9.49 -2.36
N LYS A 85 34.16 -8.64 -1.47
CA LYS A 85 32.79 -8.67 -0.98
C LYS A 85 32.10 -7.34 -1.29
N GLY A 86 30.84 -7.43 -1.74
CA GLY A 86 30.05 -6.24 -2.02
C GLY A 86 29.57 -5.57 -0.73
N HIS A 87 29.91 -4.29 -0.56
CA HIS A 87 29.43 -3.45 0.52
C HIS A 87 28.53 -2.35 -0.02
N VAL A 88 27.31 -2.19 0.57
CA VAL A 88 26.34 -1.17 0.19
C VAL A 88 26.44 0.01 1.13
N TYR A 89 26.74 1.17 0.58
CA TYR A 89 26.75 2.44 1.30
C TYR A 89 25.40 3.12 1.13
N LEU A 90 24.71 3.34 2.24
CA LEU A 90 23.44 4.05 2.29
C LEU A 90 23.65 5.54 2.55
N ASN A 91 22.65 6.32 2.16
CA ASN A 91 22.55 7.70 2.55
C ASN A 91 22.16 7.80 4.03
N PRO A 92 22.96 8.49 4.89
CA PRO A 92 22.65 8.63 6.31
C PRO A 92 21.28 9.28 6.58
N ARG A 93 20.81 10.17 5.69
CA ARG A 93 19.47 10.78 5.82
C ARG A 93 18.37 9.75 5.57
N TYR A 94 18.58 8.80 4.66
CA TYR A 94 17.66 7.71 4.40
C TYR A 94 17.60 6.75 5.59
N GLU A 95 18.74 6.35 6.14
CA GLU A 95 18.79 5.51 7.36
C GLU A 95 18.10 6.19 8.54
N ALA A 96 18.39 7.50 8.76
CA ALA A 96 17.73 8.27 9.81
C ALA A 96 16.20 8.36 9.62
N ALA A 97 15.71 8.49 8.38
CA ALA A 97 14.28 8.47 8.08
C ALA A 97 13.65 7.13 8.44
N GLN A 98 14.32 6.01 8.10
CA GLN A 98 13.87 4.67 8.46
C GLN A 98 13.79 4.50 9.98
N GLN A 99 14.82 4.84 10.71
CA GLN A 99 14.86 4.68 12.17
C GLN A 99 13.83 5.57 12.88
N GLU A 100 13.56 6.76 12.36
CA GLU A 100 12.54 7.65 12.92
C GLU A 100 11.12 7.05 12.84
N MET A 101 10.82 6.27 11.81
CA MET A 101 9.53 5.58 11.71
C MET A 101 9.33 4.55 12.84
N TYR A 102 10.39 3.81 13.20
CA TYR A 102 10.33 2.81 14.26
C TYR A 102 10.36 3.44 15.67
N ARG A 103 11.10 4.54 15.86
CA ARG A 103 11.18 5.27 17.14
C ARG A 103 9.81 5.67 17.68
N ARG A 104 8.86 5.94 16.82
CA ARG A 104 7.49 6.32 17.22
C ARG A 104 6.66 5.16 17.73
N GLY A 105 7.16 3.93 17.65
CA GLY A 105 6.57 2.74 18.24
C GLY A 105 5.26 2.29 17.61
N PHE A 106 4.88 2.79 16.43
CA PHE A 106 3.61 2.43 15.80
C PHE A 106 3.52 0.94 15.45
N LEU A 107 4.61 0.35 15.00
CA LEU A 107 4.67 -1.09 14.75
C LEU A 107 4.69 -1.87 16.07
N ALA A 108 5.56 -1.49 17.00
CA ALA A 108 5.72 -2.18 18.29
C ALA A 108 4.42 -2.20 19.10
N ALA A 109 3.61 -1.15 19.00
CA ALA A 109 2.34 -1.05 19.69
C ALA A 109 1.32 -2.15 19.32
N CYS A 110 1.41 -2.71 18.11
CA CYS A 110 0.54 -3.82 17.70
C CYS A 110 0.91 -5.15 18.38
N PHE A 111 2.10 -5.23 18.98
CA PHE A 111 2.62 -6.41 19.68
C PHE A 111 2.69 -6.22 21.20
N ASP A 112 2.10 -5.14 21.70
CA ASP A 112 2.00 -4.90 23.16
C ASP A 112 1.19 -6.01 23.83
N GLN A 113 1.71 -6.55 24.94
CA GLN A 113 1.10 -7.69 25.61
C GLN A 113 -0.08 -7.31 26.52
N ILE A 114 -0.26 -6.01 26.80
CA ILE A 114 -1.28 -5.49 27.72
C ILE A 114 -2.42 -4.85 26.92
N VAL A 115 -2.08 -3.93 26.03
CA VAL A 115 -3.06 -3.19 25.20
C VAL A 115 -2.52 -3.11 23.77
N PRO A 116 -2.64 -4.21 22.98
CA PRO A 116 -2.20 -4.18 21.60
C PRO A 116 -3.04 -3.20 20.78
N GLU A 117 -2.37 -2.41 19.95
CA GLU A 117 -3.06 -1.58 18.97
C GLU A 117 -3.46 -2.42 17.74
N PRO A 118 -4.55 -2.06 17.03
CA PRO A 118 -4.94 -2.75 15.82
C PRO A 118 -3.90 -2.59 14.71
N HIS A 119 -3.79 -3.59 13.84
CA HIS A 119 -2.89 -3.57 12.68
C HIS A 119 -3.27 -2.50 11.62
N ILE A 120 -4.40 -1.83 11.78
CA ILE A 120 -4.72 -0.60 11.04
C ILE A 120 -3.64 0.46 11.24
N LEU A 121 -3.02 0.56 12.42
CA LEU A 121 -2.04 1.60 12.75
C LEU A 121 -0.81 1.62 11.82
N PRO A 122 -0.05 0.53 11.63
CA PRO A 122 1.07 0.54 10.67
C PRO A 122 0.62 0.76 9.22
N PHE A 123 -0.58 0.40 8.83
CA PHE A 123 -1.11 0.71 7.49
C PHE A 123 -1.37 2.20 7.30
N VAL A 124 -1.88 2.89 8.32
CA VAL A 124 -2.04 4.35 8.32
C VAL A 124 -0.70 5.07 8.27
N VAL A 125 0.30 4.58 9.00
CA VAL A 125 1.69 5.07 8.91
C VAL A 125 2.21 4.94 7.48
N GLN A 126 2.02 3.79 6.83
CA GLN A 126 2.39 3.58 5.43
C GLN A 126 1.73 4.57 4.48
N TYR A 127 0.44 4.82 4.63
CA TYR A 127 -0.30 5.80 3.85
C TYR A 127 0.30 7.22 3.96
N MET A 128 0.66 7.66 5.17
CA MET A 128 1.26 8.98 5.37
C MET A 128 2.69 9.06 4.81
N VAL A 129 3.52 8.05 5.06
CA VAL A 129 4.90 7.99 4.55
C VAL A 129 4.94 8.05 3.03
N CYS A 130 4.09 7.27 2.37
CA CYS A 130 4.10 7.17 0.90
C CYS A 130 3.49 8.38 0.19
N GLN A 131 2.93 9.34 0.91
CA GLN A 131 2.69 10.67 0.36
C GLN A 131 4.01 11.41 0.06
N SER A 132 5.07 11.12 0.79
CA SER A 132 6.41 11.65 0.55
C SER A 132 7.30 10.69 -0.23
N ASP A 133 7.36 9.42 0.18
CA ASP A 133 8.35 8.51 -0.39
C ASP A 133 7.96 7.03 -0.27
N ILE A 134 7.72 6.39 -1.39
CA ILE A 134 7.50 4.94 -1.46
C ILE A 134 8.79 4.18 -1.12
N ALA A 135 9.97 4.74 -1.43
CA ALA A 135 11.25 4.11 -1.12
C ALA A 135 11.46 3.93 0.39
N THR A 136 11.09 4.94 1.19
CA THR A 136 11.12 4.85 2.66
C THR A 136 10.00 3.95 3.20
N GLY A 137 8.83 3.93 2.57
CA GLY A 137 7.72 3.06 2.97
C GLY A 137 7.98 1.57 2.75
N CYS A 138 8.80 1.19 1.76
CA CYS A 138 9.02 -0.21 1.39
C CYS A 138 9.60 -1.07 2.52
N PRO A 139 10.70 -0.71 3.21
CA PRO A 139 11.22 -1.51 4.32
C PRO A 139 10.23 -1.63 5.48
N PHE A 140 9.47 -0.58 5.77
CA PHE A 140 8.43 -0.62 6.80
C PHE A 140 7.33 -1.63 6.46
N ALA A 141 6.89 -1.66 5.20
CA ALA A 141 5.91 -2.62 4.68
C ALA A 141 6.40 -4.07 4.76
N MET A 142 7.70 -4.31 4.75
CA MET A 142 8.30 -5.65 4.90
C MET A 142 8.58 -5.99 6.37
N THR A 143 8.90 -5.02 7.21
CA THR A 143 9.18 -5.25 8.64
C THR A 143 7.94 -5.74 9.38
N HIS A 144 6.77 -5.21 9.07
CA HIS A 144 5.51 -5.61 9.69
C HIS A 144 5.23 -7.12 9.52
N PRO A 145 5.17 -7.71 8.31
CA PRO A 145 4.94 -9.14 8.16
C PRO A 145 6.05 -10.01 8.74
N VAL A 146 7.31 -9.56 8.75
CA VAL A 146 8.40 -10.30 9.40
C VAL A 146 8.15 -10.40 10.90
N ALA A 147 7.79 -9.29 11.56
CA ALA A 147 7.43 -9.29 12.97
C ALA A 147 6.24 -10.22 13.26
N LEU A 148 5.18 -10.17 12.42
CA LEU A 148 4.02 -11.08 12.52
C LEU A 148 4.40 -12.54 12.43
N LEU A 149 5.25 -12.92 11.48
CA LEU A 149 5.66 -14.33 11.32
C LEU A 149 6.56 -14.79 12.46
N ILE A 150 7.48 -13.96 12.94
CA ILE A 150 8.30 -14.28 14.12
C ILE A 150 7.39 -14.48 15.34
N ASP A 151 6.44 -13.58 15.57
CA ASP A 151 5.53 -13.66 16.71
C ASP A 151 4.71 -14.96 16.72
N ARG A 152 4.22 -15.38 15.55
CA ARG A 152 3.26 -16.50 15.43
C ARG A 152 3.92 -17.87 15.29
N TYR A 153 4.99 -17.94 14.52
CA TYR A 153 5.49 -19.22 14.00
C TYR A 153 6.91 -19.55 14.43
N ALA A 154 7.69 -18.56 14.89
CA ALA A 154 9.05 -18.83 15.28
C ALA A 154 9.11 -19.77 16.51
N PRO A 155 10.03 -20.73 16.53
CA PRO A 155 10.34 -21.51 17.73
C PRO A 155 10.63 -20.57 18.92
N PRO A 156 10.31 -20.97 20.17
CA PRO A 156 10.44 -20.09 21.34
C PRO A 156 11.81 -19.43 21.47
N THR A 157 12.88 -20.15 21.19
CA THR A 157 14.26 -19.63 21.22
C THR A 157 14.53 -18.57 20.15
N VAL A 158 14.03 -18.77 18.95
CA VAL A 158 14.14 -17.82 17.82
C VAL A 158 13.28 -16.59 18.08
N LYS A 159 12.04 -16.78 18.57
CA LYS A 159 11.15 -15.69 18.95
C LYS A 159 11.76 -14.83 20.05
N ALA A 160 12.23 -15.43 21.15
CA ALA A 160 12.84 -14.71 22.26
C ALA A 160 14.08 -13.91 21.83
N ARG A 161 14.83 -14.39 20.85
CA ARG A 161 16.01 -13.71 20.33
C ARG A 161 15.69 -12.53 19.40
N PHE A 162 14.78 -12.70 18.46
CA PHE A 162 14.63 -11.75 17.35
C PHE A 162 13.40 -10.83 17.45
N LEU A 163 12.31 -11.25 18.11
CA LEU A 163 11.11 -10.41 18.22
C LEU A 163 11.35 -9.12 19.00
N PRO A 164 12.03 -9.13 20.16
CA PRO A 164 12.32 -7.87 20.88
C PRO A 164 13.17 -6.91 20.04
N GLY A 165 14.10 -7.44 19.22
CA GLY A 165 14.95 -6.64 18.35
C GLY A 165 14.17 -5.89 17.28
N ILE A 166 13.29 -6.59 16.53
CA ILE A 166 12.51 -5.98 15.44
C ILE A 166 11.42 -5.01 15.93
N LEU A 167 11.08 -5.06 17.21
CA LEU A 167 10.13 -4.15 17.89
C LEU A 167 10.81 -3.02 18.66
N ARG A 168 12.12 -2.81 18.54
CA ARG A 168 12.85 -1.72 19.21
C ARG A 168 12.36 -0.36 18.75
N THR A 169 12.44 0.61 19.67
CA THR A 169 12.04 2.01 19.41
C THR A 169 13.15 3.01 19.75
N ASP A 170 14.37 2.53 19.91
CA ASP A 170 15.55 3.31 20.31
C ASP A 170 16.38 3.85 19.12
N GLY A 171 15.92 3.60 17.89
CA GLY A 171 16.61 4.01 16.67
C GLY A 171 17.65 3.01 16.15
N HIS A 172 17.61 1.77 16.64
CA HIS A 172 18.45 0.66 16.20
C HIS A 172 17.61 -0.57 15.83
N THR A 173 16.44 -0.34 15.23
CA THR A 173 15.53 -1.40 14.83
C THR A 173 16.08 -2.13 13.62
N PRO A 174 16.26 -3.47 13.66
CA PRO A 174 16.55 -4.26 12.47
C PRO A 174 15.43 -4.12 11.44
N ILE A 175 15.81 -3.87 10.20
CA ILE A 175 14.85 -3.68 9.10
C ILE A 175 14.40 -5.04 8.57
N GLY A 176 13.09 -5.23 8.46
CA GLY A 176 12.53 -6.45 7.90
C GLY A 176 12.65 -6.53 6.37
N GLY A 177 12.70 -7.75 5.85
CA GLY A 177 12.74 -7.99 4.41
C GLY A 177 12.09 -9.31 4.00
N THR A 178 11.58 -9.38 2.76
CA THR A 178 11.03 -10.58 2.15
C THR A 178 11.86 -10.97 0.94
N TRP A 179 12.63 -12.05 1.05
CA TRP A 179 13.49 -12.56 -0.01
C TRP A 179 12.80 -13.71 -0.73
N ALA A 180 11.78 -13.39 -1.54
CA ALA A 180 10.97 -14.39 -2.21
C ALA A 180 11.49 -14.75 -3.61
N THR A 181 11.97 -13.75 -4.37
CA THR A 181 12.29 -13.89 -5.80
C THR A 181 13.72 -14.33 -6.03
N GLU A 182 13.90 -15.35 -6.84
CA GLU A 182 15.19 -15.74 -7.42
C GLU A 182 15.24 -15.39 -8.91
N LYS A 183 16.40 -15.43 -9.54
CA LYS A 183 16.57 -15.12 -10.97
C LYS A 183 15.63 -15.92 -11.87
N HIS A 184 15.34 -17.15 -11.49
CA HIS A 184 14.52 -18.09 -12.26
C HIS A 184 13.14 -18.35 -11.66
N SER A 185 12.78 -17.68 -10.55
CA SER A 185 11.51 -17.89 -9.86
C SER A 185 10.99 -16.59 -9.23
N GLY A 186 10.26 -15.82 -10.03
CA GLY A 186 9.58 -14.61 -9.59
C GLY A 186 8.15 -14.90 -9.14
N SER A 187 7.20 -14.88 -10.07
CA SER A 187 5.81 -15.22 -9.79
C SER A 187 5.60 -16.68 -9.38
N ASP A 188 6.43 -17.58 -9.88
CA ASP A 188 6.47 -19.00 -9.49
C ASP A 188 7.51 -19.26 -8.39
N ILE A 189 7.21 -18.80 -7.16
CA ILE A 189 8.06 -19.02 -5.98
C ILE A 189 8.27 -20.52 -5.72
N GLY A 190 7.30 -21.36 -6.08
CA GLY A 190 7.38 -22.81 -5.94
C GLY A 190 8.60 -23.45 -6.62
N ASN A 191 9.15 -22.78 -7.64
CA ASN A 191 10.34 -23.22 -8.37
C ASN A 191 11.67 -22.70 -7.80
N SER A 192 11.66 -22.15 -6.58
CA SER A 192 12.86 -21.66 -5.87
C SER A 192 13.90 -22.79 -5.73
N LYS A 193 15.18 -22.45 -5.98
CA LYS A 193 16.31 -23.39 -5.98
C LYS A 193 17.24 -23.22 -4.80
N THR A 194 17.06 -22.21 -3.97
CA THR A 194 17.84 -22.05 -2.75
C THR A 194 17.66 -23.28 -1.87
N ARG A 195 18.78 -23.87 -1.45
CA ARG A 195 18.83 -25.06 -0.58
C ARG A 195 19.06 -24.65 0.86
N ALA A 196 18.48 -25.41 1.78
CA ALA A 196 18.68 -25.27 3.22
C ALA A 196 19.32 -26.56 3.75
N VAL A 197 20.52 -26.46 4.33
CA VAL A 197 21.30 -27.56 4.88
C VAL A 197 21.27 -27.47 6.39
N ASP A 198 20.62 -28.44 7.05
CA ASP A 198 20.53 -28.49 8.51
C ASP A 198 21.94 -28.72 9.13
N GLN A 199 22.23 -28.00 10.21
CA GLN A 199 23.49 -28.08 10.93
C GLN A 199 23.38 -28.94 12.21
N GLY A 200 22.17 -29.33 12.59
CA GLY A 200 21.93 -30.13 13.81
C GLY A 200 22.02 -29.33 15.12
N ASP A 201 22.27 -28.02 15.06
CA ASP A 201 22.38 -27.12 16.21
C ASP A 201 21.21 -26.12 16.30
N GLY A 202 20.15 -26.33 15.51
CA GLY A 202 19.00 -25.45 15.39
C GLY A 202 19.18 -24.32 14.37
N THR A 203 20.30 -24.30 13.65
CA THR A 203 20.55 -23.43 12.50
C THR A 203 20.55 -24.20 11.20
N VAL A 204 20.37 -23.49 10.10
CA VAL A 204 20.54 -24.01 8.73
C VAL A 204 21.51 -23.14 7.94
N ARG A 205 22.16 -23.72 6.94
CA ARG A 205 22.97 -22.98 5.96
C ARG A 205 22.24 -22.90 4.65
N LEU A 206 22.01 -21.64 4.17
CA LEU A 206 21.37 -21.40 2.89
C LEU A 206 22.41 -21.28 1.77
N HIS A 207 22.13 -21.96 0.65
CA HIS A 207 22.92 -21.93 -0.58
C HIS A 207 22.03 -21.60 -1.76
N GLY A 208 22.25 -20.44 -2.42
CA GLY A 208 21.42 -19.98 -3.52
C GLY A 208 21.58 -18.50 -3.80
N GLU A 209 20.50 -17.87 -4.17
CA GLU A 209 20.49 -16.44 -4.53
C GLU A 209 19.17 -15.77 -4.16
N ASN A 210 19.18 -14.44 -4.13
CA ASN A 210 17.97 -13.63 -4.15
C ASN A 210 18.11 -12.48 -5.16
N TRP A 211 17.08 -12.28 -6.00
CA TRP A 211 17.16 -11.39 -7.16
C TRP A 211 16.74 -9.94 -6.86
N PHE A 212 15.77 -9.76 -5.96
CA PHE A 212 15.32 -8.46 -5.48
C PHE A 212 15.41 -8.42 -3.96
N THR A 213 16.55 -8.00 -3.46
CA THR A 213 16.84 -7.93 -2.03
C THR A 213 16.71 -6.48 -1.58
N SER A 214 15.49 -6.08 -1.23
CA SER A 214 15.25 -4.76 -0.65
C SER A 214 15.81 -4.68 0.77
N ALA A 215 16.12 -3.46 1.23
CA ALA A 215 16.73 -3.18 2.53
C ALA A 215 18.14 -3.77 2.73
N ILE A 216 18.80 -4.25 1.69
CA ILE A 216 20.20 -4.67 1.77
C ILE A 216 21.11 -3.44 2.02
N GLY A 217 22.10 -3.59 2.90
CA GLY A 217 23.02 -2.51 3.27
C GLY A 217 22.63 -1.76 4.53
N PHE A 218 21.45 -1.97 5.12
CA PHE A 218 21.19 -1.53 6.48
C PHE A 218 22.10 -2.27 7.46
N ALA A 219 22.55 -1.57 8.48
CA ALA A 219 23.45 -2.12 9.50
C ALA A 219 22.88 -3.39 10.13
N GLN A 220 21.56 -3.41 10.38
CA GLN A 220 20.87 -4.58 10.92
C GLN A 220 19.61 -4.85 10.10
N PHE A 221 19.41 -6.12 9.70
CA PHE A 221 18.17 -6.56 9.07
C PHE A 221 17.78 -7.98 9.51
N LEU A 222 16.48 -8.25 9.41
CA LEU A 222 15.87 -9.58 9.59
C LEU A 222 15.01 -9.85 8.37
N THR A 223 15.35 -10.84 7.58
CA THR A 223 14.60 -11.17 6.37
C THR A 223 14.05 -12.59 6.43
N ILE A 224 12.99 -12.85 5.67
CA ILE A 224 12.44 -14.18 5.49
C ILE A 224 12.75 -14.68 4.08
N LYS A 225 13.19 -15.93 3.97
CA LYS A 225 13.54 -16.58 2.70
C LYS A 225 12.91 -17.96 2.61
N THR A 226 12.29 -18.27 1.47
CA THR A 226 11.92 -19.64 1.15
C THR A 226 13.14 -20.42 0.64
N ALA A 227 13.34 -21.61 1.17
CA ALA A 227 14.40 -22.50 0.70
C ALA A 227 13.95 -23.97 0.81
N ARG A 228 14.66 -24.84 0.10
CA ARG A 228 14.36 -26.27 0.03
C ARG A 228 15.34 -27.06 0.89
N PRO A 229 14.88 -27.74 1.96
CA PRO A 229 15.71 -28.69 2.69
C PRO A 229 16.18 -29.83 1.79
N ASP A 230 17.34 -30.39 2.11
CA ASP A 230 17.86 -31.58 1.41
C ASP A 230 16.86 -32.73 1.52
N GLY A 231 16.60 -33.42 0.41
CA GLY A 231 15.64 -34.51 0.34
C GLY A 231 14.16 -34.09 0.26
N ALA A 232 13.83 -32.82 0.34
CA ALA A 232 12.43 -32.35 0.22
C ALA A 232 11.90 -32.47 -1.22
N ALA A 233 10.57 -32.56 -1.35
CA ALA A 233 9.89 -32.69 -2.64
C ALA A 233 10.15 -31.48 -3.56
N ALA A 234 10.02 -31.69 -4.87
CA ALA A 234 10.01 -30.59 -5.83
C ALA A 234 8.74 -29.72 -5.71
N GLY A 235 8.79 -28.50 -6.26
CA GLY A 235 7.65 -27.58 -6.28
C GLY A 235 7.37 -26.93 -4.91
N SER A 236 6.21 -26.33 -4.79
CA SER A 236 5.79 -25.55 -3.61
C SER A 236 5.75 -26.35 -2.30
N LYS A 237 5.43 -27.63 -2.38
CA LYS A 237 5.36 -28.53 -1.21
C LYS A 237 6.72 -28.83 -0.58
N GLY A 238 7.83 -28.58 -1.29
CA GLY A 238 9.18 -28.80 -0.76
C GLY A 238 9.82 -27.59 -0.14
N LEU A 239 9.14 -26.44 -0.06
CA LEU A 239 9.71 -25.21 0.49
C LEU A 239 9.41 -25.05 1.98
N GLY A 240 10.48 -24.84 2.76
CA GLY A 240 10.42 -24.28 4.11
C GLY A 240 10.56 -22.75 4.10
N LEU A 241 10.33 -22.11 5.25
CA LEU A 241 10.54 -20.69 5.47
C LEU A 241 11.58 -20.47 6.56
N TYR A 242 12.52 -19.59 6.29
CA TYR A 242 13.68 -19.35 7.15
C TYR A 242 13.86 -17.87 7.44
N LEU A 243 14.20 -17.54 8.69
CA LEU A 243 14.61 -16.21 9.12
C LEU A 243 16.12 -16.06 8.89
N VAL A 244 16.52 -15.04 8.16
CA VAL A 244 17.91 -14.72 7.82
C VAL A 244 18.28 -13.39 8.48
N PRO A 245 19.08 -13.40 9.57
CA PRO A 245 19.59 -12.17 10.18
C PRO A 245 20.83 -11.67 9.45
N SER A 246 21.09 -10.37 9.50
CA SER A 246 22.34 -9.77 9.00
C SER A 246 23.57 -10.16 9.85
N HIS A 247 23.36 -10.51 11.13
CA HIS A 247 24.40 -10.89 12.09
C HIS A 247 23.98 -12.16 12.85
N ILE A 248 24.94 -12.98 13.19
CA ILE A 248 24.68 -14.32 13.73
C ILE A 248 24.83 -14.44 15.26
N ASP A 249 25.41 -13.43 15.90
CA ASP A 249 25.56 -13.35 17.35
C ASP A 249 24.46 -12.49 18.01
N PRO A 250 24.23 -12.61 19.33
CA PRO A 250 23.22 -11.82 20.03
C PRO A 250 23.53 -10.31 20.07
N ASP A 251 24.79 -9.93 20.04
CA ASP A 251 25.23 -8.54 20.16
C ASP A 251 25.33 -7.82 18.79
N TRP A 252 24.94 -8.48 17.70
CA TRP A 252 24.99 -7.96 16.33
C TRP A 252 26.39 -7.50 15.90
N MET A 253 27.43 -8.23 16.30
CA MET A 253 28.84 -7.92 15.99
C MET A 253 29.42 -8.82 14.90
N VAL A 254 28.92 -10.05 14.76
CA VAL A 254 29.43 -11.03 13.79
C VAL A 254 28.51 -11.05 12.58
N ALA A 255 28.96 -10.50 11.46
CA ALA A 255 28.20 -10.47 10.22
C ALA A 255 27.91 -11.88 9.70
N ASN A 256 26.72 -12.06 9.14
CA ASN A 256 26.34 -13.28 8.45
C ASN A 256 27.04 -13.37 7.08
N ASP A 257 27.16 -14.57 6.55
CA ASP A 257 27.84 -14.81 5.28
C ASP A 257 26.88 -14.74 4.09
N TYR A 258 26.96 -13.65 3.35
CA TYR A 258 26.28 -13.41 2.07
C TYR A 258 27.09 -12.38 1.27
N ASP A 259 26.88 -12.35 -0.05
CA ASP A 259 27.56 -11.38 -0.91
C ASP A 259 26.55 -10.58 -1.75
N VAL A 260 26.72 -9.25 -1.80
CA VAL A 260 25.93 -8.35 -2.63
C VAL A 260 26.64 -8.17 -3.96
N VAL A 261 26.10 -8.79 -5.00
CA VAL A 261 26.77 -8.85 -6.32
C VAL A 261 26.47 -7.62 -7.17
N HIS A 262 25.28 -7.05 -7.01
CA HIS A 262 24.80 -5.95 -7.84
C HIS A 262 23.70 -5.16 -7.13
N LEU A 263 23.62 -3.85 -7.36
CA LEU A 263 22.46 -3.01 -7.04
C LEU A 263 21.69 -2.70 -8.32
N LYS A 264 20.36 -2.86 -8.24
CA LYS A 264 19.46 -2.60 -9.36
C LYS A 264 19.38 -1.10 -9.67
N GLU A 265 19.57 -0.73 -10.93
CA GLU A 265 19.18 0.58 -11.46
C GLU A 265 17.67 0.56 -11.73
N LYS A 266 16.93 1.48 -11.12
CA LYS A 266 15.46 1.43 -11.08
C LYS A 266 14.83 2.68 -11.69
N VAL A 267 13.64 2.54 -12.24
CA VAL A 267 12.82 3.66 -12.73
C VAL A 267 12.51 4.64 -11.60
N GLY A 268 12.02 4.14 -10.48
CA GLY A 268 11.68 4.88 -9.27
C GLY A 268 12.24 4.22 -8.01
N THR A 269 11.85 4.74 -6.85
CA THR A 269 12.33 4.27 -5.53
C THR A 269 13.86 4.20 -5.46
N ARG A 270 14.55 5.17 -6.05
CA ARG A 270 16.01 5.15 -6.23
C ARG A 270 16.76 5.23 -4.91
N GLY A 271 16.17 5.86 -3.89
CA GLY A 271 16.74 5.92 -2.54
C GLY A 271 16.76 4.58 -1.80
N LEU A 272 15.92 3.61 -2.20
CA LEU A 272 15.88 2.27 -1.64
C LEU A 272 16.96 1.38 -2.26
N PRO A 273 17.88 0.79 -1.48
CA PRO A 273 18.78 -0.24 -2.00
C PRO A 273 17.98 -1.50 -2.37
N THR A 274 18.21 -2.02 -3.56
CA THR A 274 17.65 -3.29 -4.02
C THR A 274 18.75 -4.09 -4.69
N GLY A 275 19.25 -5.12 -3.99
CA GLY A 275 20.42 -5.88 -4.41
C GLY A 275 20.12 -7.23 -5.03
N GLU A 276 21.09 -7.76 -5.76
CA GLU A 276 21.23 -9.18 -6.04
C GLU A 276 22.17 -9.76 -4.98
N VAL A 277 21.73 -10.82 -4.30
CA VAL A 277 22.48 -11.41 -3.20
C VAL A 277 22.76 -12.88 -3.51
N LYS A 278 24.01 -13.29 -3.27
CA LYS A 278 24.45 -14.67 -3.31
C LYS A 278 24.57 -15.23 -1.89
N LEU A 279 24.00 -16.41 -1.68
CA LEU A 279 23.99 -17.11 -0.40
C LEU A 279 24.97 -18.30 -0.51
N THR A 280 26.05 -18.27 0.26
CA THR A 280 27.13 -19.26 0.20
C THR A 280 27.40 -19.91 1.55
N GLY A 281 26.34 -20.39 2.20
CA GLY A 281 26.41 -20.91 3.57
C GLY A 281 25.82 -19.91 4.59
N THR A 282 24.92 -19.05 4.13
CA THR A 282 24.26 -18.03 4.96
C THR A 282 23.48 -18.68 6.11
N THR A 283 23.76 -18.27 7.33
CA THR A 283 23.08 -18.78 8.54
C THR A 283 21.63 -18.30 8.58
N ALA A 284 20.72 -19.24 8.84
CA ALA A 284 19.29 -18.93 8.98
C ALA A 284 18.65 -19.84 10.05
N TYR A 285 17.42 -19.48 10.44
CA TYR A 285 16.63 -20.18 11.45
C TYR A 285 15.31 -20.60 10.85
N GLU A 286 14.89 -21.86 11.04
CA GLU A 286 13.61 -22.32 10.52
C GLU A 286 12.45 -21.62 11.24
N LEU A 287 11.54 -21.02 10.45
CA LEU A 287 10.23 -20.53 10.90
C LEU A 287 9.13 -21.53 10.60
N ALA A 288 9.26 -22.25 9.47
CA ALA A 288 8.30 -23.24 9.04
C ALA A 288 8.97 -24.36 8.22
N PRO A 289 8.61 -25.62 8.49
CA PRO A 289 9.14 -26.75 7.74
C PRO A 289 8.64 -26.78 6.29
N ALA A 290 9.26 -27.65 5.50
CA ALA A 290 8.78 -27.96 4.16
C ALA A 290 7.30 -28.42 4.18
N GLY A 291 6.55 -27.98 3.18
CA GLY A 291 5.11 -28.23 3.06
C GLY A 291 4.23 -27.05 3.52
N VAL A 292 4.71 -26.23 4.43
CA VAL A 292 3.97 -25.05 4.91
C VAL A 292 4.71 -23.73 4.68
N GLY A 293 6.01 -23.75 4.39
CA GLY A 293 6.82 -22.53 4.27
C GLY A 293 6.32 -21.56 3.20
N LEU A 294 5.89 -22.06 2.03
CA LEU A 294 5.32 -21.18 1.00
C LEU A 294 4.00 -20.55 1.47
N LYS A 295 3.13 -21.28 2.19
CA LYS A 295 1.88 -20.74 2.72
C LYS A 295 2.15 -19.56 3.67
N MET A 296 3.16 -19.67 4.53
CA MET A 296 3.54 -18.59 5.45
C MET A 296 4.19 -17.42 4.71
N MET A 297 4.99 -17.67 3.67
CA MET A 297 5.47 -16.57 2.80
C MET A 297 4.30 -15.83 2.15
N MET A 298 3.25 -16.53 1.70
CA MET A 298 2.06 -15.89 1.12
C MET A 298 1.27 -15.09 2.16
N GLU A 299 1.30 -15.47 3.44
CA GLU A 299 0.73 -14.66 4.52
C GLU A 299 1.48 -13.33 4.69
N ALA A 300 2.82 -13.38 4.67
CA ALA A 300 3.64 -12.17 4.66
C ALA A 300 3.34 -11.28 3.44
N LEU A 301 3.27 -11.87 2.25
CA LEU A 301 2.96 -11.13 1.02
C LEU A 301 1.54 -10.53 1.04
N SER A 302 0.58 -11.18 1.71
CA SER A 302 -0.77 -10.61 1.89
C SER A 302 -0.73 -9.33 2.74
N CYS A 303 0.02 -9.31 3.83
CA CYS A 303 0.27 -8.11 4.64
C CYS A 303 0.93 -7.00 3.81
N SER A 304 1.99 -7.33 3.07
CA SER A 304 2.69 -6.38 2.20
C SER A 304 1.79 -5.82 1.08
N ARG A 305 0.84 -6.60 0.57
CA ARG A 305 -0.15 -6.14 -0.41
C ARG A 305 -1.10 -5.09 0.16
N VAL A 306 -1.51 -5.22 1.42
CA VAL A 306 -2.28 -4.16 2.11
C VAL A 306 -1.44 -2.89 2.22
N HIS A 307 -0.17 -3.01 2.63
CA HIS A 307 0.75 -1.88 2.63
C HIS A 307 0.90 -1.24 1.24
N ASN A 308 0.94 -2.05 0.17
CA ASN A 308 0.98 -1.54 -1.20
C ASN A 308 -0.27 -0.72 -1.56
N GLY A 309 -1.46 -1.20 -1.20
CA GLY A 309 -2.71 -0.45 -1.40
C GLY A 309 -2.71 0.88 -0.67
N MET A 310 -2.26 0.89 0.58
CA MET A 310 -2.12 2.11 1.39
C MET A 310 -1.06 3.07 0.84
N ALA A 311 0.06 2.55 0.36
CA ALA A 311 1.11 3.33 -0.30
C ALA A 311 0.59 4.02 -1.57
N ALA A 312 -0.12 3.28 -2.42
CA ALA A 312 -0.73 3.80 -3.64
C ALA A 312 -1.77 4.89 -3.34
N ALA A 313 -2.63 4.67 -2.33
CA ALA A 313 -3.62 5.66 -1.90
C ALA A 313 -2.96 6.93 -1.34
N GLY A 314 -1.89 6.81 -0.56
CA GLY A 314 -1.09 7.95 -0.08
C GLY A 314 -0.45 8.73 -1.24
N THR A 315 0.09 8.02 -2.22
CA THR A 315 0.68 8.64 -3.44
C THR A 315 -0.37 9.41 -4.25
N MET A 316 -1.59 8.87 -4.39
CA MET A 316 -2.72 9.59 -5.01
C MET A 316 -3.09 10.85 -4.23
N ARG A 317 -3.10 10.79 -2.90
CA ARG A 317 -3.33 11.97 -2.05
C ARG A 317 -2.31 13.06 -2.33
N ARG A 318 -1.02 12.70 -2.38
CA ARG A 318 0.02 13.67 -2.70
C ARG A 318 -0.17 14.26 -4.10
N ALA A 319 -0.48 13.46 -5.11
CA ALA A 319 -0.75 13.93 -6.47
C ALA A 319 -1.89 14.97 -6.51
N LEU A 320 -2.95 14.75 -5.71
CA LEU A 320 -4.04 15.71 -5.55
C LEU A 320 -3.55 17.01 -4.89
N MET A 321 -2.80 16.92 -3.80
CA MET A 321 -2.29 18.11 -3.09
C MET A 321 -1.35 18.96 -3.98
N GLU A 322 -0.43 18.32 -4.73
CA GLU A 322 0.42 19.01 -5.70
C GLU A 322 -0.42 19.73 -6.77
N SER A 323 -1.45 19.07 -7.26
CA SER A 323 -2.38 19.65 -8.24
C SER A 323 -3.11 20.89 -7.68
N LEU A 324 -3.59 20.80 -6.45
CA LEU A 324 -4.29 21.90 -5.77
C LEU A 324 -3.36 23.08 -5.47
N CYS A 325 -2.18 22.81 -4.92
CA CYS A 325 -1.18 23.86 -4.65
C CYS A 325 -0.80 24.60 -5.95
N TRP A 326 -0.48 23.86 -7.00
CA TRP A 326 -0.11 24.44 -8.28
C TRP A 326 -1.25 25.26 -8.90
N ALA A 327 -2.45 24.69 -8.96
CA ALA A 327 -3.60 25.33 -9.59
C ALA A 327 -4.06 26.60 -8.85
N SER A 328 -3.87 26.66 -7.55
CA SER A 328 -4.24 27.81 -6.71
C SER A 328 -3.28 29.02 -6.85
N HIS A 329 -2.11 28.85 -7.47
CA HIS A 329 -1.10 29.91 -7.56
C HIS A 329 -0.65 30.23 -8.99
N ARG A 330 -0.83 29.30 -9.93
CA ARG A 330 -0.45 29.53 -11.33
C ARG A 330 -1.58 30.17 -12.12
N ALA A 331 -1.32 31.33 -12.74
CA ALA A 331 -2.33 32.13 -13.46
C ALA A 331 -1.96 32.36 -14.94
N PRO A 332 -1.93 31.33 -15.82
CA PRO A 332 -1.77 31.54 -17.25
C PRO A 332 -3.00 32.26 -17.83
N PHE A 333 -2.79 33.07 -18.85
CA PHE A 333 -3.85 33.84 -19.49
C PHE A 333 -4.63 34.79 -18.54
N GLY A 334 -4.01 35.22 -17.44
CA GLY A 334 -4.58 36.17 -16.49
C GLY A 334 -5.62 35.59 -15.52
N LYS A 335 -5.83 34.27 -15.49
CA LYS A 335 -6.72 33.59 -14.54
C LYS A 335 -6.01 32.43 -13.87
N LEU A 336 -6.30 32.18 -12.60
CA LEU A 336 -5.78 31.01 -11.88
C LEU A 336 -6.18 29.70 -12.60
N LEU A 337 -5.31 28.72 -12.59
CA LEU A 337 -5.65 27.40 -13.10
C LEU A 337 -6.86 26.80 -12.38
N ALA A 338 -7.00 27.05 -11.07
CA ALA A 338 -8.16 26.65 -10.28
C ALA A 338 -9.50 27.29 -10.75
N GLU A 339 -9.46 28.36 -11.55
CA GLU A 339 -10.63 28.99 -12.15
C GLU A 339 -10.94 28.47 -13.56
N GLN A 340 -10.08 27.61 -14.11
CA GLN A 340 -10.24 27.06 -15.46
C GLN A 340 -11.13 25.80 -15.41
N PRO A 341 -12.28 25.75 -16.14
CA PRO A 341 -13.22 24.62 -16.03
C PRO A 341 -12.60 23.25 -16.35
N MET A 342 -11.67 23.18 -17.31
CA MET A 342 -10.99 21.92 -17.66
C MET A 342 -10.03 21.46 -16.55
N VAL A 343 -9.38 22.40 -15.85
CA VAL A 343 -8.49 22.13 -14.73
C VAL A 343 -9.31 21.69 -13.52
N GLN A 344 -10.42 22.37 -13.22
CA GLN A 344 -11.35 21.97 -12.17
C GLN A 344 -11.83 20.53 -12.39
N LYS A 345 -12.28 20.22 -13.62
CA LYS A 345 -12.67 18.85 -13.97
C LYS A 345 -11.55 17.85 -13.72
N ARG A 346 -10.31 18.17 -14.09
CA ARG A 346 -9.15 17.30 -13.91
C ARG A 346 -8.86 17.04 -12.42
N ILE A 347 -8.90 18.08 -11.60
CA ILE A 347 -8.69 17.96 -10.15
C ILE A 347 -9.79 17.08 -9.52
N LEU A 348 -11.05 17.31 -9.90
CA LEU A 348 -12.17 16.47 -9.46
C LEU A 348 -12.01 15.01 -9.92
N ASP A 349 -11.46 14.78 -11.11
CA ASP A 349 -11.17 13.42 -11.58
C ASP A 349 -10.10 12.74 -10.70
N ILE A 350 -9.01 13.44 -10.37
CA ILE A 350 -7.96 12.94 -9.47
C ILE A 350 -8.54 12.68 -8.07
N GLN A 351 -9.36 13.58 -7.55
CA GLN A 351 -10.00 13.41 -6.24
C GLN A 351 -10.96 12.21 -6.22
N THR A 352 -11.72 11.99 -7.29
CA THR A 352 -12.61 10.84 -7.44
C THR A 352 -11.83 9.52 -7.37
N GLU A 353 -10.74 9.41 -8.12
CA GLU A 353 -9.91 8.22 -8.15
C GLU A 353 -9.20 7.99 -6.78
N TRP A 354 -8.70 9.07 -6.15
CA TRP A 354 -8.10 8.98 -4.83
C TRP A 354 -9.10 8.51 -3.77
N LEU A 355 -10.32 9.06 -3.73
CA LEU A 355 -11.34 8.65 -2.76
C LEU A 355 -11.75 7.18 -2.97
N ALA A 356 -11.97 6.76 -4.22
CA ALA A 356 -12.31 5.39 -4.56
C ALA A 356 -11.20 4.40 -4.19
N GLY A 357 -9.94 4.74 -4.53
CA GLY A 357 -8.78 3.92 -4.17
C GLY A 357 -8.51 3.89 -2.67
N SER A 358 -8.69 5.02 -1.97
CA SER A 358 -8.56 5.07 -0.51
C SER A 358 -9.61 4.18 0.18
N ALA A 359 -10.86 4.20 -0.29
CA ALA A 359 -11.91 3.33 0.24
C ALA A 359 -11.54 1.84 0.11
N LEU A 360 -10.99 1.42 -1.04
CA LEU A 360 -10.48 0.05 -1.24
C LEU A 360 -9.30 -0.27 -0.30
N ALA A 361 -8.32 0.63 -0.19
CA ALA A 361 -7.15 0.43 0.66
C ALA A 361 -7.54 0.34 2.14
N PHE A 362 -8.46 1.19 2.59
CA PHE A 362 -8.98 1.20 3.95
C PHE A 362 -9.80 -0.05 4.27
N GLU A 363 -10.61 -0.53 3.32
CA GLU A 363 -11.32 -1.81 3.47
C GLU A 363 -10.35 -2.98 3.58
N ALA A 364 -9.29 -3.02 2.77
CA ALA A 364 -8.27 -4.06 2.88
C ALA A 364 -7.56 -4.01 4.25
N ALA A 365 -7.19 -2.82 4.74
CA ALA A 365 -6.56 -2.64 6.04
C ALA A 365 -7.48 -3.09 7.20
N ARG A 366 -8.75 -2.68 7.17
CA ARG A 366 -9.77 -3.06 8.17
C ARG A 366 -10.03 -4.56 8.15
N SER A 367 -10.18 -5.14 6.96
CA SER A 367 -10.44 -6.58 6.80
C SER A 367 -9.25 -7.42 7.20
N PHE A 368 -8.03 -6.96 6.92
CA PHE A 368 -6.81 -7.61 7.39
C PHE A 368 -6.76 -7.63 8.92
N ASP A 369 -6.99 -6.49 9.56
CA ASP A 369 -7.01 -6.37 11.02
C ASP A 369 -8.07 -7.30 11.66
N ALA A 370 -9.29 -7.32 11.12
CA ALA A 370 -10.36 -8.19 11.58
C ALA A 370 -10.03 -9.68 11.45
N ALA A 371 -9.15 -10.05 10.52
CA ALA A 371 -8.67 -11.43 10.33
C ALA A 371 -7.45 -11.80 11.18
N GLN A 372 -6.96 -10.87 12.05
CA GLN A 372 -5.78 -11.06 12.90
C GLN A 372 -6.13 -11.02 14.38
N PRO A 373 -5.42 -11.78 15.25
CA PRO A 373 -5.47 -11.55 16.69
C PRO A 373 -4.96 -10.14 17.06
N PRO A 374 -5.49 -9.49 18.08
CA PRO A 374 -6.57 -9.93 18.98
C PRO A 374 -7.99 -9.69 18.44
N THR A 375 -8.14 -9.04 17.29
CA THR A 375 -9.43 -8.62 16.73
C THR A 375 -10.21 -9.81 16.14
N GLN A 376 -9.49 -10.85 15.69
CA GLN A 376 -10.10 -12.04 15.09
C GLN A 376 -10.97 -12.80 16.10
N THR A 377 -12.26 -12.95 15.78
CA THR A 377 -13.21 -13.75 16.56
C THR A 377 -13.41 -15.16 16.01
N ASP A 378 -13.21 -15.34 14.68
CA ASP A 378 -13.33 -16.60 13.96
C ASP A 378 -12.59 -16.57 12.60
N ASP A 379 -12.59 -17.67 11.88
CA ASP A 379 -11.94 -17.78 10.57
C ASP A 379 -12.77 -17.25 9.39
N THR A 380 -13.99 -16.78 9.61
CA THR A 380 -14.90 -16.35 8.53
C THR A 380 -14.44 -15.08 7.84
N GLN A 381 -13.64 -14.25 8.51
CA GLN A 381 -13.10 -12.99 7.98
C GLN A 381 -11.94 -13.18 7.00
N LYS A 382 -11.23 -14.30 7.06
CA LYS A 382 -10.03 -14.55 6.24
C LYS A 382 -10.30 -14.56 4.72
N PRO A 383 -11.36 -15.22 4.21
CA PRO A 383 -11.66 -15.19 2.78
C PRO A 383 -11.92 -13.76 2.27
N TRP A 384 -12.70 -12.96 3.02
CA TRP A 384 -12.97 -11.58 2.66
C TRP A 384 -11.69 -10.72 2.66
N ALA A 385 -10.87 -10.81 3.70
CA ALA A 385 -9.62 -10.06 3.79
C ALA A 385 -8.69 -10.33 2.58
N ARG A 386 -8.60 -11.58 2.11
CA ARG A 386 -7.82 -11.94 0.92
C ARG A 386 -8.37 -11.30 -0.36
N ILE A 387 -9.69 -11.33 -0.57
CA ILE A 387 -10.34 -10.73 -1.73
C ILE A 387 -10.16 -9.21 -1.70
N ALA A 388 -10.51 -8.56 -0.59
CA ALA A 388 -10.36 -7.12 -0.43
C ALA A 388 -8.91 -6.68 -0.68
N THR A 389 -7.92 -7.44 -0.19
CA THR A 389 -6.50 -7.18 -0.42
C THR A 389 -6.11 -7.27 -1.89
N ALA A 390 -6.55 -8.30 -2.61
CA ALA A 390 -6.22 -8.48 -4.03
C ALA A 390 -6.84 -7.36 -4.89
N LEU A 391 -8.11 -7.03 -4.66
CA LEU A 391 -8.82 -5.97 -5.37
C LEU A 391 -8.20 -4.59 -5.07
N ALA A 392 -7.90 -4.30 -3.80
CA ALA A 392 -7.26 -3.05 -3.39
C ALA A 392 -5.87 -2.91 -4.01
N LYS A 393 -5.00 -3.95 -3.89
CA LYS A 393 -3.64 -3.91 -4.44
C LYS A 393 -3.63 -3.61 -5.93
N TYR A 394 -4.49 -4.27 -6.70
CA TYR A 394 -4.58 -4.05 -8.13
C TYR A 394 -5.08 -2.64 -8.45
N LYS A 395 -6.28 -2.29 -8.00
CA LYS A 395 -6.96 -1.07 -8.43
C LYS A 395 -6.25 0.20 -7.97
N THR A 396 -5.78 0.23 -6.72
CA THR A 396 -5.08 1.41 -6.20
C THR A 396 -3.76 1.67 -6.92
N ALA A 397 -3.04 0.62 -7.33
CA ALA A 397 -1.80 0.76 -8.08
C ALA A 397 -2.04 1.41 -9.46
N GLU A 398 -3.04 0.96 -10.21
CA GLU A 398 -3.44 1.55 -11.49
C GLU A 398 -3.89 3.01 -11.32
N GLN A 399 -4.70 3.28 -10.30
CA GLN A 399 -5.16 4.62 -9.99
C GLN A 399 -4.01 5.56 -9.58
N ALA A 400 -3.00 5.07 -8.82
CA ALA A 400 -1.85 5.87 -8.42
C ALA A 400 -0.99 6.29 -9.63
N VAL A 401 -0.76 5.38 -10.57
CA VAL A 401 -0.06 5.69 -11.83
C VAL A 401 -0.85 6.72 -12.64
N TRP A 402 -2.16 6.56 -12.75
CA TRP A 402 -3.01 7.50 -13.46
C TRP A 402 -3.03 8.88 -12.79
N CYS A 403 -3.22 8.95 -11.46
CA CYS A 403 -3.29 10.21 -10.72
C CYS A 403 -1.98 10.99 -10.78
N THR A 404 -0.84 10.30 -10.55
CA THR A 404 0.49 10.95 -10.59
C THR A 404 0.84 11.44 -11.99
N ARG A 405 0.48 10.69 -13.05
CA ARG A 405 0.61 11.15 -14.43
C ARG A 405 -0.24 12.41 -14.69
N LYS A 406 -1.48 12.44 -14.17
CA LYS A 406 -2.36 13.61 -14.37
C LYS A 406 -1.92 14.82 -13.57
N ALA A 407 -1.35 14.64 -12.40
CA ALA A 407 -0.73 15.72 -11.64
C ALA A 407 0.50 16.28 -12.37
N LEU A 408 1.35 15.42 -12.93
CA LEU A 408 2.51 15.82 -13.74
C LEU A 408 2.07 16.65 -14.96
N GLU A 409 1.05 16.19 -15.71
CA GLU A 409 0.48 16.93 -16.84
C GLU A 409 -0.03 18.31 -16.42
N LEU A 410 -0.67 18.41 -15.24
CA LEU A 410 -1.25 19.67 -14.74
C LEU A 410 -0.16 20.68 -14.37
N VAL A 411 0.97 20.24 -13.83
CA VAL A 411 2.14 21.08 -13.56
C VAL A 411 2.81 21.55 -14.86
N GLY A 412 2.60 20.84 -15.96
CA GLY A 412 3.13 21.19 -17.28
C GLY A 412 4.61 20.84 -17.42
N GLY A 413 5.37 21.65 -18.18
CA GLY A 413 6.78 21.39 -18.45
C GLY A 413 7.64 21.20 -17.19
N ASN A 414 7.35 21.95 -16.14
CA ASN A 414 8.02 21.81 -14.85
C ASN A 414 7.79 20.42 -14.22
N GLY A 415 6.61 19.84 -14.42
CA GLY A 415 6.32 18.48 -13.93
C GLY A 415 7.18 17.38 -14.55
N TYR A 416 7.82 17.65 -15.70
CA TYR A 416 8.72 16.71 -16.37
C TYR A 416 10.17 16.82 -15.90
N THR A 417 10.45 17.75 -14.98
CA THR A 417 11.79 17.96 -14.43
C THR A 417 11.89 17.45 -12.99
N GLU A 418 13.06 16.94 -12.62
CA GLU A 418 13.29 16.33 -11.29
C GLU A 418 13.33 17.35 -10.14
N GLU A 419 13.25 18.67 -10.43
CA GLU A 419 13.12 19.71 -9.41
C GLU A 419 11.74 19.72 -8.73
N TYR A 420 10.72 19.15 -9.38
CA TYR A 420 9.36 19.12 -8.87
C TYR A 420 8.98 17.72 -8.34
N PRO A 421 8.30 17.63 -7.19
CA PRO A 421 7.98 16.35 -6.55
C PRO A 421 7.17 15.39 -7.43
N VAL A 422 6.35 15.91 -8.33
CA VAL A 422 5.47 15.10 -9.21
C VAL A 422 6.24 14.17 -10.14
N ALA A 423 7.46 14.53 -10.56
CA ALA A 423 8.31 13.67 -11.39
C ALA A 423 8.71 12.39 -10.63
N ARG A 424 9.22 12.54 -9.39
CA ARG A 424 9.56 11.42 -8.51
C ARG A 424 8.34 10.57 -8.19
N GLN A 425 7.23 11.19 -7.81
CA GLN A 425 5.99 10.47 -7.49
C GLN A 425 5.47 9.63 -8.65
N PHE A 426 5.52 10.16 -9.88
CA PHE A 426 5.14 9.41 -11.07
C PHE A 426 6.05 8.20 -11.31
N ARG A 427 7.38 8.36 -11.15
CA ARG A 427 8.32 7.24 -11.26
C ARG A 427 8.09 6.18 -10.19
N ASP A 428 7.91 6.63 -8.95
CA ASP A 428 7.74 5.74 -7.80
C ASP A 428 6.40 5.00 -7.84
N ALA A 429 5.33 5.62 -8.32
CA ALA A 429 4.02 4.98 -8.47
C ALA A 429 4.08 3.70 -9.34
N GLN A 430 4.98 3.66 -10.34
CA GLN A 430 5.11 2.50 -11.22
C GLN A 430 5.41 1.21 -10.46
N VAL A 431 6.18 1.27 -9.37
CA VAL A 431 6.56 0.06 -8.63
C VAL A 431 5.36 -0.61 -7.96
N THR A 432 4.32 0.15 -7.61
CA THR A 432 3.11 -0.38 -6.96
C THR A 432 2.34 -1.36 -7.85
N THR A 433 2.47 -1.24 -9.16
CA THR A 433 1.85 -2.18 -10.12
C THR A 433 2.62 -3.50 -10.23
N VAL A 434 3.92 -3.51 -9.92
CA VAL A 434 4.84 -4.62 -10.21
C VAL A 434 5.12 -5.47 -8.97
N TRP A 435 5.57 -4.86 -7.86
CA TRP A 435 5.93 -5.62 -6.67
C TRP A 435 4.70 -6.28 -6.00
N GLU A 436 4.93 -7.30 -5.15
CA GLU A 436 3.88 -8.09 -4.48
C GLU A 436 2.93 -8.83 -5.46
N GLY A 437 3.37 -8.99 -6.70
CA GLY A 437 2.64 -9.61 -7.80
C GLY A 437 1.94 -8.59 -8.71
N PRO A 438 2.24 -8.60 -10.02
CA PRO A 438 1.58 -7.76 -11.02
C PRO A 438 0.11 -8.17 -11.21
N GLU A 439 -0.60 -7.44 -12.06
CA GLU A 439 -2.03 -7.62 -12.37
C GLU A 439 -2.41 -9.09 -12.59
N GLN A 440 -1.72 -9.81 -13.46
CA GLN A 440 -2.04 -11.20 -13.78
C GLN A 440 -1.93 -12.12 -12.55
N ILE A 441 -1.01 -11.84 -11.61
CA ILE A 441 -0.89 -12.60 -10.36
C ILE A 441 -2.05 -12.28 -9.42
N GLN A 442 -2.48 -11.01 -9.34
CA GLN A 442 -3.67 -10.65 -8.57
C GLN A 442 -4.93 -11.28 -9.17
N ALA A 443 -5.06 -11.28 -10.49
CA ALA A 443 -6.15 -11.93 -11.20
C ALA A 443 -6.19 -13.44 -10.93
N LEU A 444 -5.06 -14.15 -11.05
CA LEU A 444 -4.97 -15.57 -10.75
C LEU A 444 -5.29 -15.89 -9.29
N GLU A 445 -4.83 -15.07 -8.35
CA GLU A 445 -5.15 -15.24 -6.93
C GLU A 445 -6.64 -15.02 -6.68
N LEU A 446 -7.23 -13.98 -7.27
CA LEU A 446 -8.67 -13.73 -7.19
C LEU A 446 -9.48 -14.89 -7.76
N MET A 447 -9.13 -15.37 -8.96
CA MET A 447 -9.84 -16.51 -9.61
C MET A 447 -9.78 -17.76 -8.74
N ARG A 448 -8.62 -18.04 -8.10
CA ARG A 448 -8.49 -19.15 -7.16
C ARG A 448 -9.43 -19.00 -5.97
N MET A 449 -9.50 -17.80 -5.37
CA MET A 449 -10.40 -17.53 -4.24
C MET A 449 -11.89 -17.65 -4.63
N LEU A 450 -12.27 -17.16 -5.80
CA LEU A 450 -13.64 -17.21 -6.28
C LEU A 450 -14.09 -18.64 -6.61
N ILE A 451 -13.20 -19.46 -7.19
CA ILE A 451 -13.53 -20.83 -7.61
C ILE A 451 -13.43 -21.82 -6.45
N GLN A 452 -12.37 -21.74 -5.64
CA GLN A 452 -12.05 -22.76 -4.63
C GLN A 452 -12.53 -22.43 -3.22
N ASP A 453 -12.47 -21.14 -2.82
CA ASP A 453 -12.66 -20.73 -1.43
C ASP A 453 -14.05 -20.10 -1.16
N LYS A 454 -15.03 -20.26 -2.06
CA LYS A 454 -16.37 -19.64 -1.97
C LYS A 454 -16.33 -18.10 -1.83
N GLY A 455 -15.27 -17.49 -2.28
CA GLY A 455 -15.05 -16.05 -2.15
C GLY A 455 -16.11 -15.19 -2.86
N GLY A 456 -16.72 -15.72 -3.92
CA GLY A 456 -17.82 -15.02 -4.61
C GLY A 456 -19.03 -14.77 -3.70
N HIS A 457 -19.32 -15.68 -2.78
CA HIS A 457 -20.38 -15.49 -1.79
C HIS A 457 -20.04 -14.35 -0.82
N ALA A 458 -18.85 -14.37 -0.23
CA ALA A 458 -18.40 -13.31 0.67
C ALA A 458 -18.40 -11.92 0.01
N TYR A 459 -18.07 -11.85 -1.29
CA TYR A 459 -18.12 -10.61 -2.06
C TYR A 459 -19.56 -10.09 -2.19
N LEU A 460 -20.51 -10.95 -2.59
CA LEU A 460 -21.91 -10.56 -2.74
C LEU A 460 -22.57 -10.23 -1.39
N GLU A 461 -22.26 -10.95 -0.33
CA GLU A 461 -22.71 -10.65 1.03
C GLU A 461 -22.23 -9.26 1.48
N ARG A 462 -20.98 -8.90 1.19
CA ARG A 462 -20.46 -7.58 1.52
C ARG A 462 -21.20 -6.46 0.77
N LEU A 463 -21.45 -6.62 -0.53
CA LEU A 463 -22.26 -5.66 -1.30
C LEU A 463 -23.67 -5.53 -0.75
N ALA A 464 -24.32 -6.65 -0.41
CA ALA A 464 -25.66 -6.66 0.18
C ALA A 464 -25.69 -5.95 1.54
N ALA A 465 -24.70 -6.19 2.39
CA ALA A 465 -24.57 -5.52 3.68
C ALA A 465 -24.40 -4.01 3.54
N ILE A 466 -23.57 -3.57 2.60
CA ILE A 466 -23.42 -2.15 2.29
C ILE A 466 -24.75 -1.55 1.83
N ASN A 467 -25.40 -2.20 0.86
CA ASN A 467 -26.66 -1.69 0.31
C ASN A 467 -27.76 -1.56 1.37
N ALA A 468 -27.88 -2.54 2.27
CA ALA A 468 -28.86 -2.53 3.35
C ALA A 468 -28.63 -1.41 4.39
N ALA A 469 -27.41 -0.89 4.48
CA ALA A 469 -27.03 0.19 5.40
C ALA A 469 -27.19 1.60 4.79
N LEU A 470 -27.51 1.71 3.48
CA LEU A 470 -27.67 3.01 2.84
C LEU A 470 -28.97 3.70 3.30
N PRO A 471 -28.94 4.98 3.67
CA PRO A 471 -30.13 5.74 4.05
C PRO A 471 -31.01 6.07 2.84
N ASP A 472 -32.28 6.35 3.08
CA ASP A 472 -33.25 6.72 2.04
C ASP A 472 -32.78 7.89 1.16
N ALA A 473 -32.00 8.79 1.72
CA ALA A 473 -31.39 9.91 0.99
C ALA A 473 -30.46 9.44 -0.15
N MET A 474 -29.97 8.20 -0.09
CA MET A 474 -29.09 7.60 -1.10
C MET A 474 -29.80 6.51 -1.93
N LYS A 475 -31.13 6.65 -2.12
CA LYS A 475 -31.93 5.69 -2.88
C LYS A 475 -31.41 5.43 -4.28
N ALA A 476 -30.95 6.47 -4.98
CA ALA A 476 -30.39 6.33 -6.33
C ALA A 476 -29.12 5.46 -6.35
N GLU A 477 -28.23 5.65 -5.37
CA GLU A 477 -27.00 4.86 -5.21
C GLU A 477 -27.34 3.42 -4.81
N SER A 478 -28.35 3.22 -3.97
CA SER A 478 -28.85 1.89 -3.60
C SER A 478 -29.36 1.13 -4.82
N ASP A 479 -30.18 1.75 -5.67
CA ASP A 479 -30.72 1.11 -6.88
C ASP A 479 -29.61 0.76 -7.89
N ARG A 480 -28.62 1.65 -8.05
CA ARG A 480 -27.42 1.41 -8.89
C ARG A 480 -26.60 0.23 -8.34
N LEU A 481 -26.36 0.19 -7.02
CA LEU A 481 -25.62 -0.89 -6.38
C LEU A 481 -26.33 -2.23 -6.48
N LEU A 482 -27.66 -2.26 -6.35
CA LEU A 482 -28.48 -3.47 -6.59
C LEU A 482 -28.30 -3.98 -8.02
N THR A 483 -28.35 -3.10 -9.01
CA THR A 483 -28.14 -3.45 -10.41
C THR A 483 -26.76 -4.07 -10.64
N LEU A 484 -25.69 -3.39 -10.16
CA LEU A 484 -24.33 -3.89 -10.27
C LEU A 484 -24.13 -5.22 -9.52
N SER A 485 -24.75 -5.38 -8.34
CA SER A 485 -24.70 -6.63 -7.57
C SER A 485 -25.35 -7.79 -8.31
N GLY A 486 -26.45 -7.55 -9.02
CA GLY A 486 -27.10 -8.51 -9.90
C GLY A 486 -26.20 -8.93 -11.07
N GLU A 487 -25.57 -7.97 -11.73
CA GLU A 487 -24.58 -8.23 -12.79
C GLU A 487 -23.40 -9.07 -12.28
N MET A 488 -22.87 -8.74 -11.11
CA MET A 488 -21.76 -9.48 -10.51
C MET A 488 -22.18 -10.90 -10.11
N SER A 489 -23.40 -11.08 -9.61
CA SER A 489 -23.94 -12.41 -9.30
C SER A 489 -23.99 -13.28 -10.57
N CYS A 490 -24.50 -12.76 -11.68
CA CYS A 490 -24.48 -13.46 -12.97
C CYS A 490 -23.05 -13.77 -13.45
N ALA A 491 -22.13 -12.80 -13.35
CA ALA A 491 -20.74 -12.99 -13.75
C ALA A 491 -20.05 -14.09 -12.91
N LEU A 492 -20.25 -14.11 -11.60
CA LEU A 492 -19.71 -15.14 -10.71
C LEU A 492 -20.31 -16.52 -10.94
N GLN A 493 -21.61 -16.61 -11.31
CA GLN A 493 -22.24 -17.86 -11.72
C GLN A 493 -21.63 -18.39 -13.01
N ASN A 494 -21.43 -17.54 -14.02
CA ASN A 494 -20.78 -17.90 -15.29
C ASN A 494 -19.35 -18.39 -15.05
N LEU A 495 -18.59 -17.72 -14.18
CA LEU A 495 -17.25 -18.12 -13.78
C LEU A 495 -17.24 -19.53 -13.18
N ALA A 496 -18.18 -19.83 -12.28
CA ALA A 496 -18.29 -21.14 -11.64
C ALA A 496 -18.65 -22.26 -12.63
N GLN A 497 -19.46 -21.94 -13.65
CA GLN A 497 -19.88 -22.89 -14.68
C GLN A 497 -18.80 -23.11 -15.78
N HIS A 498 -18.00 -22.10 -16.06
CA HIS A 498 -17.00 -22.09 -17.16
C HIS A 498 -15.62 -21.62 -16.71
N PRO A 499 -14.99 -22.26 -15.71
CA PRO A 499 -13.75 -21.76 -15.08
C PRO A 499 -12.57 -21.63 -16.06
N ALA A 500 -12.47 -22.50 -17.07
CA ALA A 500 -11.40 -22.44 -18.05
C ALA A 500 -11.53 -21.22 -19.00
N ALA A 501 -12.75 -20.87 -19.41
CA ALA A 501 -13.01 -19.68 -20.21
C ALA A 501 -12.86 -18.41 -19.37
N ALA A 502 -13.27 -18.43 -18.11
CA ALA A 502 -13.14 -17.31 -17.18
C ALA A 502 -11.66 -16.94 -16.88
N LEU A 503 -10.73 -17.90 -16.94
CA LEU A 503 -9.31 -17.60 -16.83
C LEU A 503 -8.75 -16.71 -17.94
N GLN A 504 -9.37 -16.72 -19.14
CA GLN A 504 -8.96 -15.83 -20.24
C GLN A 504 -9.39 -14.38 -20.00
N ALA A 505 -10.44 -14.17 -19.20
CA ALA A 505 -10.96 -12.86 -18.84
C ALA A 505 -10.68 -12.51 -17.34
N ALA A 506 -9.65 -13.11 -16.75
CA ALA A 506 -9.37 -12.97 -15.33
C ALA A 506 -9.05 -11.52 -14.92
N ASP A 507 -8.39 -10.77 -15.77
CA ASP A 507 -8.10 -9.35 -15.63
C ASP A 507 -9.38 -8.49 -15.70
N GLU A 508 -10.31 -8.80 -16.61
CA GLU A 508 -11.61 -8.12 -16.69
C GLU A 508 -12.46 -8.36 -15.43
N TYR A 509 -12.46 -9.61 -14.90
CA TYR A 509 -13.09 -9.92 -13.60
C TYR A 509 -12.44 -9.14 -12.47
N LEU A 510 -11.11 -9.11 -12.41
CA LEU A 510 -10.36 -8.35 -11.40
C LEU A 510 -10.75 -6.88 -11.42
N GLN A 511 -10.72 -6.26 -12.60
CA GLN A 511 -11.06 -4.86 -12.78
C GLN A 511 -12.52 -4.58 -12.39
N ARG A 512 -13.47 -5.37 -12.91
CA ARG A 512 -14.90 -5.13 -12.69
C ARG A 512 -15.30 -5.30 -11.23
N LEU A 513 -14.81 -6.34 -10.56
CA LEU A 513 -15.06 -6.54 -9.13
C LEU A 513 -14.45 -5.43 -8.28
N ALA A 514 -13.26 -4.94 -8.63
CA ALA A 514 -12.63 -3.82 -7.94
C ALA A 514 -13.43 -2.52 -8.12
N ASP A 515 -13.93 -2.24 -9.34
CA ASP A 515 -14.72 -1.04 -9.63
C ASP A 515 -16.06 -1.05 -8.88
N VAL A 516 -16.76 -2.18 -8.87
CA VAL A 516 -18.03 -2.30 -8.16
C VAL A 516 -17.84 -2.18 -6.65
N LEU A 517 -16.77 -2.79 -6.11
CA LEU A 517 -16.45 -2.67 -4.68
C LEU A 517 -16.07 -1.22 -4.32
N ALA A 518 -15.27 -0.55 -5.14
CA ALA A 518 -14.90 0.85 -4.91
C ALA A 518 -16.13 1.76 -4.86
N TYR A 519 -17.07 1.58 -5.78
CA TYR A 519 -18.33 2.30 -5.78
C TYR A 519 -19.16 2.03 -4.51
N ALA A 520 -19.31 0.76 -4.15
CA ALA A 520 -20.05 0.36 -2.95
C ALA A 520 -19.47 0.97 -1.67
N LEU A 521 -18.14 0.92 -1.53
CA LEU A 521 -17.43 1.48 -0.38
C LEU A 521 -17.55 3.01 -0.30
N LEU A 522 -17.49 3.70 -1.44
CA LEU A 522 -17.75 5.15 -1.48
C LEU A 522 -19.18 5.48 -1.02
N CYS A 523 -20.17 4.65 -1.41
CA CYS A 523 -21.55 4.81 -0.93
C CYS A 523 -21.63 4.58 0.58
N GLU A 524 -21.00 3.54 1.12
CA GLU A 524 -20.97 3.25 2.56
C GLU A 524 -20.34 4.39 3.37
N GLU A 525 -19.20 4.90 2.90
CA GLU A 525 -18.52 6.02 3.55
C GLU A 525 -19.35 7.31 3.46
N GLY A 526 -19.97 7.59 2.30
CA GLY A 526 -20.86 8.73 2.11
C GLY A 526 -22.10 8.64 3.01
N ALA A 527 -22.68 7.46 3.17
CA ALA A 527 -23.79 7.23 4.08
C ALA A 527 -23.40 7.53 5.54
N TRP A 528 -22.23 7.05 5.97
CA TRP A 528 -21.72 7.33 7.30
C TRP A 528 -21.47 8.84 7.51
N GLU A 529 -20.90 9.53 6.53
CA GLU A 529 -20.63 10.98 6.62
C GLU A 529 -21.92 11.81 6.65
N ILE A 530 -22.95 11.44 5.89
CA ILE A 530 -24.26 12.10 5.95
C ILE A 530 -24.84 12.01 7.37
N VAL A 531 -24.75 10.82 7.98
CA VAL A 531 -25.37 10.56 9.30
C VAL A 531 -24.56 11.21 10.43
N HIS A 532 -23.24 11.10 10.40
CA HIS A 532 -22.38 11.46 11.55
C HIS A 532 -21.68 12.82 11.40
N CYS A 533 -21.47 13.28 10.18
CA CYS A 533 -20.78 14.53 9.89
C CYS A 533 -21.67 15.61 9.26
N ASN A 534 -22.92 15.29 8.94
CA ASN A 534 -23.83 16.15 8.16
C ASN A 534 -23.19 16.62 6.84
N ASP A 535 -22.46 15.71 6.16
CA ASP A 535 -21.69 15.98 4.96
C ASP A 535 -22.01 14.96 3.87
N ALA A 536 -22.37 15.42 2.67
CA ALA A 536 -22.71 14.59 1.52
C ALA A 536 -21.60 14.60 0.45
N GLU A 537 -20.42 15.16 0.71
CA GLU A 537 -19.35 15.27 -0.29
C GLU A 537 -19.01 13.92 -0.89
N LYS A 538 -18.80 12.91 -0.06
CA LYS A 538 -18.40 11.59 -0.53
C LYS A 538 -19.51 10.87 -1.31
N ALA A 539 -20.78 11.09 -0.96
CA ALA A 539 -21.91 10.58 -1.74
C ALA A 539 -21.94 11.21 -3.16
N LEU A 540 -21.62 12.50 -3.28
CA LEU A 540 -21.47 13.15 -4.59
C LEU A 540 -20.32 12.56 -5.41
N PHE A 541 -19.19 12.22 -4.76
CA PHE A 541 -18.07 11.55 -5.41
C PHE A 541 -18.40 10.10 -5.78
N ALA A 542 -19.22 9.40 -5.01
CA ALA A 542 -19.73 8.08 -5.38
C ALA A 542 -20.54 8.15 -6.68
N ALA A 543 -21.48 9.09 -6.76
CA ALA A 543 -22.26 9.32 -7.99
C ALA A 543 -21.33 9.67 -9.19
N ARG A 544 -20.34 10.54 -8.97
CA ARG A 544 -19.35 10.88 -10.01
C ARG A 544 -18.51 9.67 -10.43
N PHE A 545 -18.08 8.84 -9.50
CA PHE A 545 -17.32 7.62 -9.80
C PHE A 545 -18.17 6.66 -10.64
N TYR A 546 -19.46 6.48 -10.28
CA TYR A 546 -20.39 5.68 -11.05
C TYR A 546 -20.52 6.16 -12.49
N ASP A 547 -20.78 7.46 -12.68
CA ASP A 547 -20.96 8.05 -14.00
C ASP A 547 -19.70 7.90 -14.89
N ARG A 548 -18.50 8.03 -14.29
CA ARG A 548 -17.23 7.90 -15.01
C ARG A 548 -16.89 6.45 -15.38
N THR A 549 -17.26 5.51 -14.51
CA THR A 549 -16.80 4.11 -14.62
C THR A 549 -17.81 3.23 -15.35
N PHE A 550 -19.09 3.48 -15.15
CA PHE A 550 -20.15 2.58 -15.64
C PHE A 550 -21.03 3.19 -16.73
N ILE A 551 -21.06 4.53 -16.86
CA ILE A 551 -21.86 5.19 -17.89
C ILE A 551 -20.99 5.61 -19.07
N HIS A 552 -21.19 4.96 -20.20
CA HIS A 552 -20.51 5.30 -21.44
C HIS A 552 -21.42 6.15 -22.33
N THR A 553 -21.24 7.47 -22.29
CA THR A 553 -21.96 8.40 -23.17
C THR A 553 -21.08 8.84 -24.33
N ILE A 554 -21.61 8.76 -25.56
CA ILE A 554 -20.93 9.22 -26.77
C ILE A 554 -20.85 10.75 -26.78
N CYS A 555 -21.91 11.43 -26.32
CA CYS A 555 -21.98 12.89 -26.24
C CYS A 555 -21.77 13.36 -24.79
N PRO A 556 -20.72 14.17 -24.50
CA PRO A 556 -20.55 14.74 -23.18
C PRO A 556 -21.71 15.72 -22.85
N SER A 557 -22.15 15.71 -21.59
CA SER A 557 -23.09 16.73 -21.11
C SER A 557 -22.45 18.13 -21.18
N LEU A 558 -23.17 19.11 -21.70
CA LEU A 558 -22.74 20.51 -21.73
C LEU A 558 -22.98 21.23 -20.40
N ALA A 559 -23.85 20.68 -19.54
CA ALA A 559 -24.09 21.24 -18.20
C ALA A 559 -22.99 20.82 -17.23
N PRO A 560 -22.36 21.77 -16.52
CA PRO A 560 -21.39 21.42 -15.50
C PRO A 560 -22.05 20.59 -14.37
N PRO A 561 -21.47 19.44 -13.96
CA PRO A 561 -21.92 18.70 -12.78
C PRO A 561 -21.88 19.55 -11.52
N LEU A 562 -22.69 19.19 -10.49
CA LEU A 562 -22.78 19.92 -9.24
C LEU A 562 -21.39 20.15 -8.60
N LEU A 563 -20.56 19.12 -8.50
CA LEU A 563 -19.21 19.24 -7.96
C LEU A 563 -18.35 20.29 -8.70
N GLN A 564 -18.52 20.42 -10.02
CA GLN A 564 -17.79 21.42 -10.80
C GLN A 564 -18.35 22.83 -10.59
N LYS A 565 -19.66 22.99 -10.43
CA LYS A 565 -20.28 24.28 -10.06
C LYS A 565 -19.81 24.76 -8.69
N GLU A 566 -19.67 23.83 -7.75
CA GLU A 566 -19.29 24.10 -6.36
C GLU A 566 -17.79 23.83 -6.10
N PHE A 567 -16.94 23.91 -7.13
CA PHE A 567 -15.53 23.54 -7.06
C PHE A 567 -14.77 24.22 -5.90
N ALA A 568 -15.06 25.48 -5.63
CA ALA A 568 -14.42 26.22 -4.53
C ALA A 568 -14.68 25.56 -3.15
N ARG A 569 -15.86 25.01 -2.93
CA ARG A 569 -16.22 24.29 -1.69
C ARG A 569 -15.49 22.94 -1.59
N VAL A 570 -15.38 22.22 -2.72
CA VAL A 570 -14.61 20.95 -2.77
C VAL A 570 -13.15 21.20 -2.40
N VAL A 571 -12.57 22.25 -2.96
CA VAL A 571 -11.14 22.59 -2.73
C VAL A 571 -10.88 23.07 -1.30
N SER A 572 -11.83 23.79 -0.69
CA SER A 572 -11.71 24.26 0.69
C SER A 572 -11.98 23.19 1.75
N GLY A 573 -12.61 22.08 1.35
CA GLY A 573 -13.02 21.03 2.29
C GLY A 573 -14.21 21.44 3.19
N GLU A 574 -15.03 22.40 2.74
CA GLU A 574 -16.21 22.88 3.49
C GLU A 574 -17.33 21.81 3.61
N GLY A 575 -17.27 20.78 2.78
CA GLY A 575 -18.31 19.76 2.72
C GLY A 575 -19.62 20.25 2.07
N PHE A 576 -20.63 19.39 2.00
CA PHE A 576 -21.91 19.66 1.38
C PHE A 576 -23.07 19.29 2.31
N ALA A 577 -23.96 20.23 2.58
CA ALA A 577 -25.18 19.93 3.31
C ALA A 577 -26.00 18.86 2.55
N PRO A 578 -26.55 17.82 3.22
CA PRO A 578 -27.34 16.77 2.58
C PRO A 578 -28.50 17.29 1.70
N ALA A 579 -29.08 18.44 2.04
CA ALA A 579 -30.12 19.08 1.23
C ALA A 579 -29.68 19.47 -0.20
N LEU A 580 -28.39 19.69 -0.44
CA LEU A 580 -27.85 19.93 -1.79
C LEU A 580 -27.78 18.65 -2.61
N TYR A 581 -27.47 17.55 -1.95
CA TYR A 581 -27.42 16.22 -2.56
C TYR A 581 -28.83 15.71 -2.95
N MET A 582 -29.83 15.95 -2.09
CA MET A 582 -31.20 15.50 -2.29
C MET A 582 -32.00 16.31 -3.32
N LYS A 583 -31.49 17.45 -3.82
CA LYS A 583 -32.18 18.19 -4.89
C LYS A 583 -32.01 17.42 -6.21
N PRO A 584 -33.10 16.97 -6.84
CA PRO A 584 -33.02 16.35 -8.16
C PRO A 584 -32.37 17.37 -9.11
N THR A 585 -31.24 17.00 -9.71
CA THR A 585 -30.71 17.76 -10.85
C THR A 585 -31.75 17.61 -11.96
N PRO A 586 -32.35 18.71 -12.50
CA PRO A 586 -33.30 18.57 -13.58
C PRO A 586 -32.62 17.84 -14.72
N LEU A 587 -33.13 16.67 -15.08
CA LEU A 587 -32.83 16.05 -16.36
C LEU A 587 -33.25 17.07 -17.42
N GLN A 588 -32.30 17.73 -18.05
CA GLN A 588 -32.58 18.51 -19.24
C GLN A 588 -32.94 17.49 -20.33
N THR A 589 -34.24 17.24 -20.47
CA THR A 589 -34.80 16.64 -21.69
C THR A 589 -34.65 17.67 -22.80
N GLY A 590 -33.71 17.44 -23.68
CA GLY A 590 -33.53 18.12 -24.95
C GLY A 590 -33.39 17.10 -26.02
#